data_1020f3ca2ec64d95bece8ae3c37c4731
#
_entry.id   1020f3ca2ec64d95bece8ae3c37c4731
#
_cell.length_a   1.000
_cell.length_b   1.000
_cell.length_c   1.000
_cell.angle_alpha   90.00
_cell.angle_beta   90.00
_cell.angle_gamma   90.00
#
_symmetry.space_group_name_H-M   'P 1'
#
loop_
_entity.id
_entity.type
_entity.pdbx_description
1 polymer ?
#
loop_
_entity_poly.entity_id
_entity_poly.type
_entity_poly.pdbx_seq_one_letter_code
_entity_poly.pdbx_strand_id
1 'polypeptide(L)'
;MIEVGQQGAFSVNSVGIERQPFPLSFSVREAEGLWRVSAGAAQAGELVDLFVAVANDAVAVVSLETNSYLDEDWHPLQPALIAAELGVPCTVHPLGSWASGTNGLPEELLVMDRDLLPRLLDGTWSPYELSLIDVPADVTPEQLDELALVLGTTGVDEPLLSRLGDSRVWFSGHDDCYVLLETRDPALPAAVLARLLSLLAGSALAELTEEPFSRVPEPGPWIPEQLIAAAPHWIGALGTVTEDLVTIGLAALPDPWRLGISFPQQADLTATLDVRHGTWRITPAE
;
A
#
# COMPACT_ATOMS: atom_id res chain seq x y z
N MET A 1 -16.05 -10.38 5.11
CA MET A 1 -16.96 -9.21 5.32
C MET A 1 -16.12 -8.01 5.03
N ILE A 2 -16.50 -7.15 4.12
CA ILE A 2 -15.78 -5.92 3.87
C ILE A 2 -16.28 -4.91 4.88
N GLU A 3 -15.40 -4.44 5.72
CA GLU A 3 -15.64 -3.27 6.55
C GLU A 3 -15.01 -2.07 5.86
N VAL A 4 -15.80 -1.03 5.68
CA VAL A 4 -15.27 0.26 5.26
C VAL A 4 -14.70 0.89 6.52
N GLY A 5 -13.40 0.90 6.65
CA GLY A 5 -12.73 1.59 7.74
C GLY A 5 -13.02 3.08 7.73
N GLN A 6 -12.92 3.73 8.87
CA GLN A 6 -13.13 5.18 9.03
C GLN A 6 -12.19 6.01 8.12
N GLN A 7 -11.21 5.40 7.49
CA GLN A 7 -10.20 6.04 6.64
C GLN A 7 -10.50 6.01 5.15
N GLY A 8 -11.65 5.50 4.71
CA GLY A 8 -11.95 5.40 3.28
C GLY A 8 -11.23 4.27 2.56
N ALA A 9 -10.53 3.44 3.30
CA ALA A 9 -9.99 2.20 2.80
C ALA A 9 -11.06 1.10 2.89
N PHE A 10 -11.16 0.30 1.87
CA PHE A 10 -11.81 -0.99 2.00
C PHE A 10 -10.86 -1.88 2.81
N SER A 11 -11.07 -1.99 4.12
CA SER A 11 -10.39 -3.02 4.86
C SER A 11 -11.03 -4.36 4.46
N VAL A 12 -10.21 -5.24 4.00
CA VAL A 12 -10.57 -6.64 3.93
C VAL A 12 -10.29 -7.18 5.32
N ASN A 13 -11.33 -7.48 6.05
CA ASN A 13 -11.20 -8.00 7.40
C ASN A 13 -10.34 -9.28 7.35
N SER A 14 -9.24 -9.30 8.09
CA SER A 14 -8.23 -10.36 8.19
C SER A 14 -8.78 -11.77 8.49
N VAL A 15 -10.03 -11.89 8.87
CA VAL A 15 -10.70 -13.16 9.13
C VAL A 15 -10.82 -14.05 7.88
N GLY A 16 -10.26 -13.62 6.76
CA GLY A 16 -10.23 -14.48 5.62
C GLY A 16 -9.73 -13.84 4.36
N ILE A 17 -8.41 -13.73 4.22
CA ILE A 17 -7.76 -13.59 2.91
C ILE A 17 -8.34 -14.63 1.92
N GLU A 18 -8.67 -15.83 2.39
CA GLU A 18 -9.37 -16.88 1.65
C GLU A 18 -10.85 -16.58 1.32
N ARG A 19 -11.43 -15.54 1.88
CA ARG A 19 -12.85 -15.18 1.73
C ARG A 19 -13.06 -13.73 1.29
N GLN A 20 -12.05 -13.11 0.69
CA GLN A 20 -12.19 -11.75 0.16
C GLN A 20 -13.23 -11.76 -0.96
N PRO A 21 -14.38 -11.13 -0.80
CA PRO A 21 -15.33 -11.00 -1.89
C PRO A 21 -14.79 -10.11 -3.03
N PHE A 22 -13.74 -9.32 -2.75
CA PHE A 22 -13.10 -8.45 -3.74
C PHE A 22 -11.58 -8.67 -3.73
N PRO A 23 -11.06 -9.40 -4.72
CA PRO A 23 -9.62 -9.59 -4.87
C PRO A 23 -8.86 -8.30 -5.15
N LEU A 24 -9.53 -7.23 -5.60
CA LEU A 24 -8.95 -5.92 -5.82
C LEU A 24 -9.87 -4.83 -5.29
N SER A 25 -9.29 -3.85 -4.58
CA SER A 25 -9.94 -2.59 -4.23
C SER A 25 -9.00 -1.42 -4.49
N PHE A 26 -9.54 -0.33 -5.03
CA PHE A 26 -8.80 0.88 -5.31
C PHE A 26 -9.69 2.09 -5.05
N SER A 27 -9.14 3.07 -4.35
CA SER A 27 -9.82 4.35 -4.09
C SER A 27 -8.80 5.46 -4.21
N VAL A 28 -9.16 6.54 -4.88
CA VAL A 28 -8.31 7.72 -5.02
C VAL A 28 -9.10 8.98 -4.72
N ARG A 29 -8.45 9.92 -4.03
CA ARG A 29 -8.95 11.27 -3.80
C ARG A 29 -7.83 12.27 -4.04
N GLU A 30 -8.19 13.42 -4.57
CA GLU A 30 -7.28 14.55 -4.71
C GLU A 30 -7.87 15.74 -3.95
N ALA A 31 -7.02 16.40 -3.17
CA ALA A 31 -7.32 17.65 -2.52
C ALA A 31 -6.06 18.52 -2.44
N GLU A 32 -6.14 19.74 -2.94
CA GLU A 32 -5.06 20.74 -2.84
C GLU A 32 -3.69 20.26 -3.39
N GLY A 33 -3.71 19.44 -4.46
CA GLY A 33 -2.51 18.88 -5.08
C GLY A 33 -1.90 17.70 -4.31
N LEU A 34 -2.60 17.17 -3.31
CA LEU A 34 -2.27 15.93 -2.62
C LEU A 34 -3.21 14.81 -3.07
N TRP A 35 -2.62 13.71 -3.43
CA TRP A 35 -3.33 12.48 -3.82
C TRP A 35 -3.29 11.49 -2.68
N ARG A 36 -4.45 10.97 -2.29
CA ARG A 36 -4.57 9.85 -1.33
C ARG A 36 -5.13 8.65 -2.07
N VAL A 37 -4.41 7.55 -1.96
CA VAL A 37 -4.76 6.28 -2.58
C VAL A 37 -4.92 5.22 -1.51
N SER A 38 -6.02 4.50 -1.55
CA SER A 38 -6.21 3.27 -0.78
C SER A 38 -6.25 2.09 -1.75
N ALA A 39 -5.45 1.09 -1.49
CA ALA A 39 -5.22 -0.03 -2.38
C ALA A 39 -5.18 -1.35 -1.63
N GLY A 40 -5.94 -2.34 -2.08
CA GLY A 40 -5.94 -3.69 -1.54
C GLY A 40 -5.97 -4.72 -2.66
N ALA A 41 -5.07 -5.68 -2.60
CA ALA A 41 -5.03 -6.87 -3.45
C ALA A 41 -4.11 -7.92 -2.83
N ALA A 42 -4.15 -9.15 -3.33
CA ALA A 42 -3.08 -10.10 -3.06
C ALA A 42 -1.73 -9.46 -3.44
N GLN A 43 -0.71 -9.62 -2.60
CA GLN A 43 0.63 -9.05 -2.79
C GLN A 43 0.69 -7.50 -2.81
N ALA A 44 -0.28 -6.78 -2.23
CA ALA A 44 -0.26 -5.32 -2.20
C ALA A 44 0.97 -4.73 -1.47
N GLY A 45 1.68 -5.52 -0.68
CA GLY A 45 2.99 -5.14 -0.13
C GLY A 45 4.04 -4.77 -1.18
N GLU A 46 3.92 -5.33 -2.39
CA GLU A 46 4.77 -4.99 -3.55
C GLU A 46 4.58 -3.53 -4.05
N LEU A 47 3.57 -2.80 -3.53
CA LEU A 47 3.40 -1.38 -3.82
C LEU A 47 4.51 -0.50 -3.20
N VAL A 48 5.28 -1.02 -2.26
CA VAL A 48 6.42 -0.33 -1.67
C VAL A 48 7.46 0.10 -2.72
N ASP A 49 7.61 -0.65 -3.80
CA ASP A 49 8.48 -0.28 -4.92
C ASP A 49 8.07 1.07 -5.55
N LEU A 50 6.77 1.35 -5.58
CA LEU A 50 6.24 2.62 -6.11
C LEU A 50 6.52 3.78 -5.16
N PHE A 51 6.49 3.53 -3.84
CA PHE A 51 6.95 4.49 -2.85
C PHE A 51 8.44 4.81 -3.06
N VAL A 52 9.28 3.78 -3.17
CA VAL A 52 10.74 3.95 -3.39
C VAL A 52 11.03 4.75 -4.65
N ALA A 53 10.26 4.55 -5.72
CA ALA A 53 10.46 5.24 -7.00
C ALA A 53 10.24 6.77 -6.94
N VAL A 54 9.37 7.25 -6.03
CA VAL A 54 9.03 8.68 -5.90
C VAL A 54 9.61 9.35 -4.66
N ALA A 55 10.06 8.56 -3.68
CA ALA A 55 10.65 9.06 -2.44
C ALA A 55 11.93 9.88 -2.67
N ASN A 56 12.21 10.80 -1.77
CA ASN A 56 13.50 11.47 -1.64
C ASN A 56 14.61 10.46 -1.32
N ASP A 57 15.85 10.92 -1.21
CA ASP A 57 17.02 10.05 -1.02
C ASP A 57 17.04 9.34 0.34
N ALA A 58 16.34 9.84 1.33
CA ALA A 58 16.22 9.21 2.64
C ALA A 58 14.76 8.90 3.00
N VAL A 59 14.57 7.90 3.86
CA VAL A 59 13.27 7.43 4.33
C VAL A 59 13.30 7.27 5.84
N ALA A 60 12.26 7.78 6.50
CA ALA A 60 11.95 7.47 7.88
C ALA A 60 11.00 6.26 7.91
N VAL A 61 11.37 5.23 8.67
CA VAL A 61 10.61 3.99 8.83
C VAL A 61 10.08 3.92 10.24
N VAL A 62 8.79 3.66 10.35
CA VAL A 62 8.07 3.52 11.63
C VAL A 62 7.36 2.17 11.63
N SER A 63 7.57 1.37 12.66
CA SER A 63 6.73 0.19 12.90
C SER A 63 5.38 0.64 13.44
N LEU A 64 4.29 0.14 12.85
CA LEU A 64 2.93 0.44 13.31
C LEU A 64 2.50 -0.47 14.48
N GLU A 65 3.15 -1.60 14.63
CA GLU A 65 2.84 -2.61 15.64
C GLU A 65 4.05 -2.90 16.53
N THR A 66 4.09 -2.25 17.68
CA THR A 66 5.18 -2.44 18.65
C THR A 66 5.18 -3.80 19.35
N ASN A 67 4.07 -4.55 19.25
CA ASN A 67 3.89 -5.82 19.95
C ASN A 67 3.95 -7.05 19.07
N SER A 68 4.07 -6.89 17.73
CA SER A 68 4.02 -8.00 16.79
C SER A 68 5.35 -8.71 16.64
N TYR A 69 6.45 -8.05 17.00
CA TYR A 69 7.79 -8.61 16.91
C TYR A 69 8.28 -8.98 18.28
N LEU A 70 8.05 -10.22 18.66
CA LEU A 70 8.59 -10.81 19.88
C LEU A 70 9.62 -11.85 19.47
N ASP A 71 10.78 -11.86 20.13
CA ASP A 71 11.72 -12.97 20.03
C ASP A 71 11.16 -14.25 20.66
N GLU A 72 11.93 -15.35 20.60
CA GLU A 72 11.53 -16.63 21.18
C GLU A 72 11.26 -16.54 22.70
N ASP A 73 11.81 -15.55 23.38
CA ASP A 73 11.67 -15.28 24.81
C ASP A 73 10.60 -14.21 25.13
N TRP A 74 9.80 -13.82 24.16
CA TRP A 74 8.75 -12.80 24.27
C TRP A 74 9.24 -11.38 24.55
N HIS A 75 10.48 -11.06 24.19
CA HIS A 75 10.97 -9.69 24.24
C HIS A 75 10.62 -8.92 22.96
N PRO A 76 10.23 -7.64 23.07
CA PRO A 76 9.96 -6.81 21.90
C PRO A 76 11.20 -6.69 21.01
N LEU A 77 11.06 -7.08 19.75
CA LEU A 77 12.07 -6.83 18.73
C LEU A 77 12.01 -5.35 18.32
N GLN A 78 13.05 -4.62 18.62
CA GLN A 78 13.14 -3.21 18.24
C GLN A 78 13.58 -3.09 16.78
N PRO A 79 12.98 -2.18 15.99
CA PRO A 79 13.36 -1.92 14.61
C PRO A 79 14.87 -1.75 14.38
N ALA A 80 15.54 -1.05 15.27
CA ALA A 80 16.98 -0.86 15.22
C ALA A 80 17.79 -2.16 15.33
N LEU A 81 17.34 -3.12 16.15
CA LEU A 81 17.99 -4.41 16.28
C LEU A 81 17.85 -5.22 15.00
N ILE A 82 16.66 -5.22 14.39
CA ILE A 82 16.40 -5.91 13.11
C ILE A 82 17.29 -5.31 12.01
N ALA A 83 17.35 -4.00 11.90
CA ALA A 83 18.22 -3.33 10.93
C ALA A 83 19.69 -3.70 11.15
N ALA A 84 20.13 -3.78 12.39
CA ALA A 84 21.50 -4.17 12.73
C ALA A 84 21.80 -5.63 12.36
N GLU A 85 20.89 -6.57 12.64
CA GLU A 85 21.02 -7.99 12.26
C GLU A 85 21.09 -8.19 10.75
N LEU A 86 20.27 -7.44 9.99
CA LEU A 86 20.28 -7.44 8.53
C LEU A 86 21.48 -6.67 7.95
N GLY A 87 22.26 -5.98 8.81
CA GLY A 87 23.36 -5.13 8.39
C GLY A 87 22.91 -3.95 7.52
N VAL A 88 21.72 -3.40 7.80
CA VAL A 88 21.18 -2.21 7.15
C VAL A 88 21.64 -0.97 7.91
N PRO A 89 22.50 -0.11 7.34
CA PRO A 89 22.90 1.13 7.98
C PRO A 89 21.68 2.06 8.14
N CYS A 90 21.45 2.51 9.37
CA CYS A 90 20.40 3.49 9.67
C CYS A 90 20.81 4.37 10.84
N THR A 91 20.17 5.54 10.95
CA THR A 91 20.19 6.38 12.14
C THR A 91 18.93 6.11 12.94
N VAL A 92 19.10 5.85 14.23
CA VAL A 92 17.98 5.65 15.15
C VAL A 92 17.67 6.98 15.83
N HIS A 93 16.43 7.45 15.68
CA HIS A 93 15.93 8.63 16.37
C HIS A 93 14.91 8.19 17.42
N PRO A 94 15.18 8.39 18.73
CA PRO A 94 14.26 7.98 19.77
C PRO A 94 13.03 8.89 19.77
N LEU A 95 11.86 8.29 19.76
CA LEU A 95 10.60 8.98 19.95
C LEU A 95 10.39 9.15 21.47
N GLY A 96 10.30 10.38 21.92
CA GLY A 96 10.18 10.68 23.34
C GLY A 96 8.96 10.05 24.04
N SER A 97 8.84 10.27 25.35
CA SER A 97 7.81 9.66 26.21
C SER A 97 6.34 9.93 25.79
N TRP A 98 6.10 10.87 24.91
CA TRP A 98 4.77 11.12 24.37
C TRP A 98 4.29 9.97 23.44
N ALA A 99 5.21 9.30 22.78
CA ALA A 99 4.90 8.13 21.96
C ALA A 99 4.46 6.92 22.80
N SER A 100 5.04 6.75 23.97
CA SER A 100 4.71 5.67 24.91
C SER A 100 3.35 5.82 25.60
N GLY A 101 2.72 6.99 25.52
CA GLY A 101 1.38 7.26 26.08
C GLY A 101 0.23 7.00 25.11
N THR A 102 0.49 6.77 23.84
CA THR A 102 -0.50 6.53 22.79
C THR A 102 -0.44 5.07 22.34
N ASN A 103 -1.07 4.18 23.08
CA ASN A 103 -1.42 2.80 22.71
C ASN A 103 -0.64 2.20 21.53
N GLY A 104 0.69 2.01 21.69
CA GLY A 104 1.45 1.21 20.73
C GLY A 104 2.18 1.97 19.62
N LEU A 105 2.37 3.29 19.69
CA LEU A 105 3.32 3.95 18.78
C LEU A 105 4.76 3.53 19.09
N PRO A 106 5.60 3.38 18.07
CA PRO A 106 6.97 2.93 18.24
C PRO A 106 7.78 3.92 19.09
N GLU A 107 8.77 3.39 19.81
CA GLU A 107 9.66 4.20 20.62
C GLU A 107 10.76 4.88 19.79
N GLU A 108 10.89 4.54 18.52
CA GLU A 108 11.97 5.01 17.65
C GLU A 108 11.54 5.12 16.17
N LEU A 109 12.22 6.02 15.45
CA LEU A 109 12.24 6.12 13.99
C LEU A 109 13.57 5.60 13.46
N LEU A 110 13.56 4.84 12.38
CA LEU A 110 14.77 4.54 11.63
C LEU A 110 14.85 5.47 10.43
N VAL A 111 15.97 6.15 10.27
CA VAL A 111 16.26 6.97 9.10
C VAL A 111 17.36 6.30 8.31
N MET A 112 17.11 6.01 7.04
CA MET A 112 18.05 5.33 6.17
C MET A 112 18.00 5.86 4.76
N ASP A 113 19.02 5.50 3.97
CA ASP A 113 18.99 5.67 2.53
C ASP A 113 17.83 4.87 1.93
N ARG A 114 17.06 5.49 1.06
CA ARG A 114 15.91 4.89 0.35
C ARG A 114 16.26 3.57 -0.32
N ASP A 115 17.46 3.47 -0.91
CA ASP A 115 17.88 2.29 -1.66
C ASP A 115 18.18 1.08 -0.76
N LEU A 116 18.25 1.28 0.57
CA LEU A 116 18.40 0.21 1.55
C LEU A 116 17.06 -0.37 2.01
N LEU A 117 15.95 0.32 1.75
CA LEU A 117 14.62 -0.11 2.20
C LEU A 117 14.24 -1.53 1.72
N PRO A 118 14.47 -1.94 0.45
CA PRO A 118 14.18 -3.31 0.02
C PRO A 118 14.90 -4.36 0.85
N ARG A 119 16.14 -4.07 1.29
CA ARG A 119 16.92 -4.99 2.12
C ARG A 119 16.37 -5.10 3.54
N LEU A 120 15.82 -4.01 4.10
CA LEU A 120 15.16 -4.04 5.40
C LEU A 120 13.90 -4.91 5.36
N LEU A 121 13.17 -4.86 4.25
CA LEU A 121 11.92 -5.60 4.03
C LEU A 121 12.15 -7.06 3.60
N ASP A 122 13.39 -7.41 3.22
CA ASP A 122 13.75 -8.75 2.75
C ASP A 122 13.89 -9.73 3.94
N GLY A 123 12.76 -10.23 4.39
CA GLY A 123 12.69 -11.41 5.24
C GLY A 123 12.19 -11.24 6.66
N THR A 124 12.10 -10.04 7.23
CA THR A 124 11.69 -9.90 8.62
C THR A 124 10.46 -9.02 8.81
N TRP A 125 10.32 -7.97 8.03
CA TRP A 125 9.20 -7.04 8.14
C TRP A 125 8.26 -7.07 6.95
N SER A 126 7.00 -7.30 7.27
CA SER A 126 5.93 -7.12 6.29
C SER A 126 5.71 -5.63 6.01
N PRO A 127 5.62 -5.21 4.73
CA PRO A 127 5.21 -3.85 4.39
C PRO A 127 3.86 -3.43 5.00
N TYR A 128 3.02 -4.39 5.39
CA TYR A 128 1.73 -4.11 6.04
C TYR A 128 1.84 -3.65 7.50
N GLU A 129 3.01 -3.73 8.08
CA GLU A 129 3.28 -3.37 9.47
C GLU A 129 4.08 -2.08 9.62
N LEU A 130 4.34 -1.41 8.49
CA LEU A 130 5.19 -0.24 8.44
C LEU A 130 4.47 1.01 7.93
N SER A 131 4.90 2.16 8.44
CA SER A 131 4.71 3.47 7.84
C SER A 131 6.07 3.99 7.35
N LEU A 132 6.09 4.43 6.10
CA LEU A 132 7.29 4.91 5.42
C LEU A 132 7.04 6.34 4.96
N ILE A 133 7.95 7.25 5.27
CA ILE A 133 7.85 8.66 4.87
C ILE A 133 9.19 9.07 4.30
N ASP A 134 9.18 9.67 3.12
CA ASP A 134 10.39 10.23 2.58
C ASP A 134 10.77 11.52 3.32
N VAL A 135 12.07 11.67 3.56
CA VAL A 135 12.64 12.82 4.26
C VAL A 135 13.86 13.35 3.48
N PRO A 136 14.25 14.62 3.68
CA PRO A 136 15.51 15.12 3.15
C PRO A 136 16.71 14.29 3.63
N ALA A 137 17.74 14.15 2.81
CA ALA A 137 18.96 13.42 3.19
C ALA A 137 19.71 14.05 4.37
N ASP A 138 19.53 15.35 4.59
CA ASP A 138 20.11 16.15 5.67
C ASP A 138 19.09 16.47 6.77
N VAL A 139 18.06 15.61 6.94
CA VAL A 139 17.03 15.79 7.96
C VAL A 139 17.64 15.95 9.36
N THR A 140 17.19 16.98 10.06
CA THR A 140 17.67 17.26 11.43
C THR A 140 16.85 16.54 12.49
N PRO A 141 17.41 16.37 13.73
CA PRO A 141 16.64 15.80 14.82
C PRO A 141 15.34 16.56 15.12
N GLU A 142 15.33 17.88 15.00
CA GLU A 142 14.14 18.71 15.24
C GLU A 142 13.04 18.44 14.19
N GLN A 143 13.43 18.20 12.93
CA GLN A 143 12.49 17.81 11.88
C GLN A 143 11.94 16.40 12.11
N LEU A 144 12.74 15.49 12.65
CA LEU A 144 12.27 14.15 13.05
C LEU A 144 11.32 14.20 14.23
N ASP A 145 11.55 15.08 15.22
CA ASP A 145 10.61 15.33 16.32
C ASP A 145 9.27 15.89 15.79
N GLU A 146 9.31 16.81 14.84
CA GLU A 146 8.11 17.33 14.17
C GLU A 146 7.39 16.24 13.39
N LEU A 147 8.11 15.42 12.62
CA LEU A 147 7.55 14.27 11.90
C LEU A 147 6.83 13.33 12.87
N ALA A 148 7.48 12.98 13.97
CA ALA A 148 6.91 12.11 14.99
C ALA A 148 5.61 12.71 15.61
N LEU A 149 5.61 14.03 15.88
CA LEU A 149 4.43 14.74 16.36
C LEU A 149 3.30 14.70 15.33
N VAL A 150 3.61 14.90 14.04
CA VAL A 150 2.62 14.84 12.96
C VAL A 150 2.02 13.45 12.85
N LEU A 151 2.83 12.40 12.88
CA LEU A 151 2.35 11.00 12.87
C LEU A 151 1.40 10.71 14.03
N GLY A 152 1.72 11.20 15.24
CA GLY A 152 0.92 10.94 16.44
C GLY A 152 -0.34 11.82 16.57
N THR A 153 -0.45 12.91 15.81
CA THR A 153 -1.53 13.90 15.99
C THR A 153 -2.39 14.15 14.76
N THR A 154 -2.00 13.64 13.59
CA THR A 154 -2.80 13.78 12.37
C THR A 154 -4.05 12.94 12.47
N GLY A 155 -5.20 13.57 12.28
CA GLY A 155 -6.48 12.87 12.25
C GLY A 155 -6.61 11.97 11.02
N VAL A 156 -7.43 10.96 11.15
CA VAL A 156 -7.67 9.94 10.11
C VAL A 156 -8.09 10.54 8.76
N ASP A 157 -8.84 11.63 8.79
CA ASP A 157 -9.36 12.28 7.58
C ASP A 157 -8.43 13.38 7.04
N GLU A 158 -7.41 13.75 7.81
CA GLU A 158 -6.46 14.79 7.43
C GLU A 158 -5.28 14.19 6.65
N PRO A 159 -4.91 14.73 5.47
CA PRO A 159 -3.73 14.28 4.77
C PRO A 159 -2.46 14.56 5.57
N LEU A 160 -1.67 13.53 5.85
CA LEU A 160 -0.44 13.64 6.62
C LEU A 160 0.58 14.57 5.95
N LEU A 161 0.72 14.45 4.63
CA LEU A 161 1.64 15.29 3.85
C LEU A 161 1.23 16.76 3.79
N SER A 162 -0.01 17.13 4.17
CA SER A 162 -0.39 18.54 4.27
C SER A 162 0.41 19.27 5.34
N ARG A 163 0.91 18.53 6.36
CA ARG A 163 1.69 19.03 7.47
C ARG A 163 3.21 18.84 7.31
N LEU A 164 3.64 18.13 6.26
CA LEU A 164 5.04 17.80 5.99
C LEU A 164 5.47 18.36 4.63
N GLY A 165 5.94 19.62 4.61
CA GLY A 165 6.22 20.35 3.38
C GLY A 165 7.35 19.77 2.53
N ASP A 166 8.33 19.13 3.14
CA ASP A 166 9.53 18.59 2.49
C ASP A 166 9.36 17.13 2.02
N SER A 167 8.30 16.46 2.47
CA SER A 167 8.00 15.09 2.08
C SER A 167 7.12 15.05 0.83
N ARG A 168 7.37 14.10 -0.05
CA ARG A 168 6.68 13.91 -1.34
C ARG A 168 5.72 12.75 -1.33
N VAL A 169 6.02 11.73 -0.53
CA VAL A 169 5.24 10.50 -0.46
C VAL A 169 5.23 9.90 0.94
N TRP A 170 4.10 9.40 1.32
CA TRP A 170 3.89 8.57 2.51
C TRP A 170 3.25 7.26 2.10
N PHE A 171 3.71 6.17 2.70
CA PHE A 171 3.16 4.84 2.56
C PHE A 171 2.83 4.31 3.95
N SER A 172 1.67 3.70 4.11
CA SER A 172 1.29 3.01 5.33
C SER A 172 0.63 1.70 4.96
N GLY A 173 1.24 0.62 5.39
CA GLY A 173 0.62 -0.70 5.35
C GLY A 173 -0.42 -0.86 6.45
N HIS A 174 -1.25 -1.87 6.31
CA HIS A 174 -2.22 -2.28 7.31
C HIS A 174 -2.34 -3.81 7.32
N ASP A 175 -2.40 -4.41 8.48
CA ASP A 175 -2.49 -5.86 8.69
C ASP A 175 -3.66 -6.54 7.97
N ASP A 176 -4.73 -5.81 7.69
CA ASP A 176 -5.86 -6.25 6.85
C ASP A 176 -5.51 -6.34 5.34
N CYS A 177 -4.23 -6.33 4.97
CA CYS A 177 -3.74 -6.49 3.59
C CYS A 177 -4.14 -5.35 2.65
N TYR A 178 -4.27 -4.14 3.14
CA TYR A 178 -4.38 -2.96 2.31
C TYR A 178 -3.27 -1.94 2.62
N VAL A 179 -3.11 -0.98 1.71
CA VAL A 179 -2.07 0.03 1.76
C VAL A 179 -2.70 1.40 1.53
N LEU A 180 -2.28 2.37 2.32
CA LEU A 180 -2.55 3.78 2.10
C LEU A 180 -1.29 4.45 1.54
N LEU A 181 -1.48 5.29 0.53
CA LEU A 181 -0.43 6.16 0.01
C LEU A 181 -0.95 7.60 -0.05
N GLU A 182 -0.11 8.54 0.35
CA GLU A 182 -0.29 9.94 0.02
C GLU A 182 0.88 10.41 -0.82
N THR A 183 0.61 11.25 -1.79
CA THR A 183 1.67 11.74 -2.68
C THR A 183 1.38 13.10 -3.27
N ARG A 184 2.46 13.82 -3.61
CA ARG A 184 2.43 15.02 -4.44
C ARG A 184 2.62 14.71 -5.92
N ASP A 185 2.93 13.46 -6.26
CA ASP A 185 3.12 13.02 -7.64
C ASP A 185 1.77 12.60 -8.26
N PRO A 186 1.25 13.35 -9.24
CA PRO A 186 -0.03 13.03 -9.88
C PRO A 186 0.00 11.72 -10.69
N ALA A 187 1.17 11.17 -11.01
CA ALA A 187 1.29 9.93 -11.76
C ALA A 187 1.18 8.68 -10.86
N LEU A 188 1.45 8.81 -9.55
CA LEU A 188 1.47 7.68 -8.64
C LEU A 188 0.14 6.93 -8.54
N PRO A 189 -1.04 7.58 -8.49
CA PRO A 189 -2.31 6.85 -8.45
C PRO A 189 -2.53 5.91 -9.62
N ALA A 190 -2.17 6.34 -10.83
CA ALA A 190 -2.26 5.51 -12.03
C ALA A 190 -1.27 4.32 -11.98
N ALA A 191 -0.05 4.56 -11.50
CA ALA A 191 0.94 3.51 -11.31
C ALA A 191 0.47 2.47 -10.27
N VAL A 192 -0.15 2.90 -9.16
CA VAL A 192 -0.74 2.00 -8.16
C VAL A 192 -1.81 1.12 -8.79
N LEU A 193 -2.76 1.69 -9.52
CA LEU A 193 -3.83 0.89 -10.15
C LEU A 193 -3.28 -0.08 -11.20
N ALA A 194 -2.29 0.34 -11.99
CA ALA A 194 -1.60 -0.55 -12.93
C ALA A 194 -0.95 -1.73 -12.22
N ARG A 195 -0.23 -1.45 -11.12
CA ARG A 195 0.40 -2.48 -10.30
C ARG A 195 -0.61 -3.43 -9.68
N LEU A 196 -1.73 -2.95 -9.13
CA LEU A 196 -2.79 -3.80 -8.58
C LEU A 196 -3.34 -4.80 -9.59
N LEU A 197 -3.60 -4.37 -10.83
CA LEU A 197 -4.05 -5.25 -11.90
C LEU A 197 -3.00 -6.33 -12.20
N SER A 198 -1.73 -5.95 -12.27
CA SER A 198 -0.62 -6.88 -12.48
C SER A 198 -0.46 -7.89 -11.32
N LEU A 199 -0.54 -7.43 -10.07
CA LEU A 199 -0.44 -8.27 -8.90
C LEU A 199 -1.58 -9.29 -8.81
N LEU A 200 -2.81 -8.85 -9.06
CA LEU A 200 -3.98 -9.73 -9.06
C LEU A 200 -3.88 -10.80 -10.15
N ALA A 201 -3.50 -10.41 -11.37
CA ALA A 201 -3.34 -11.36 -12.45
C ALA A 201 -2.19 -12.34 -12.20
N GLY A 202 -1.06 -11.86 -11.68
CA GLY A 202 0.10 -12.70 -11.33
C GLY A 202 -0.23 -13.69 -10.21
N SER A 203 -0.98 -13.26 -9.18
CA SER A 203 -1.42 -14.15 -8.10
C SER A 203 -2.39 -15.23 -8.61
N ALA A 204 -3.31 -14.85 -9.50
CA ALA A 204 -4.24 -15.81 -10.10
C ALA A 204 -3.55 -16.84 -10.99
N LEU A 205 -2.51 -16.45 -11.72
CA LEU A 205 -1.70 -17.39 -12.51
C LEU A 205 -0.86 -18.30 -11.63
N ALA A 206 -0.24 -17.78 -10.57
CA ALA A 206 0.52 -18.56 -9.62
C ALA A 206 -0.36 -19.65 -8.94
N GLU A 207 -1.59 -19.29 -8.57
CA GLU A 207 -2.56 -20.24 -8.04
C GLU A 207 -2.97 -21.31 -9.08
N LEU A 208 -3.20 -20.89 -10.34
CA LEU A 208 -3.57 -21.81 -11.42
C LEU A 208 -2.47 -22.81 -11.74
N THR A 209 -1.20 -22.36 -11.75
CA THR A 209 -0.04 -23.18 -12.18
C THR A 209 0.64 -23.89 -11.00
N GLU A 210 0.25 -23.58 -9.77
CA GLU A 210 0.92 -24.03 -8.53
C GLU A 210 2.40 -23.61 -8.47
N GLU A 211 2.75 -22.50 -9.13
CA GLU A 211 4.10 -21.94 -9.16
C GLU A 211 4.23 -20.76 -8.20
N PRO A 212 5.45 -20.40 -7.76
CA PRO A 212 5.68 -19.20 -6.98
C PRO A 212 5.14 -17.94 -7.68
N PHE A 213 4.63 -17.01 -6.90
CA PHE A 213 4.17 -15.73 -7.42
C PHE A 213 5.26 -15.02 -8.26
N SER A 214 4.86 -14.52 -9.41
CA SER A 214 5.65 -13.57 -10.19
C SER A 214 4.75 -12.49 -10.79
N ARG A 215 5.26 -11.26 -10.83
CA ARG A 215 4.53 -10.15 -11.44
C ARG A 215 4.41 -10.35 -12.94
N VAL A 216 3.21 -10.16 -13.46
CA VAL A 216 2.98 -10.06 -14.90
C VAL A 216 3.24 -8.61 -15.37
N PRO A 217 3.42 -8.36 -16.68
CA PRO A 217 3.55 -7.01 -17.20
C PRO A 217 2.39 -6.11 -16.76
N GLU A 218 2.69 -4.89 -16.35
CA GLU A 218 1.67 -3.89 -16.01
C GLU A 218 0.94 -3.39 -17.26
N PRO A 219 -0.34 -3.00 -17.14
CA PRO A 219 -1.02 -2.29 -18.23
C PRO A 219 -0.32 -0.95 -18.51
N GLY A 220 -0.31 -0.56 -19.78
CA GLY A 220 0.17 0.76 -20.17
C GLY A 220 -0.60 1.89 -19.47
N PRO A 221 0.01 3.06 -19.27
CA PRO A 221 -0.51 4.12 -18.39
C PRO A 221 -1.89 4.64 -18.79
N TRP A 222 -2.26 4.55 -20.05
CA TRP A 222 -3.57 4.98 -20.53
C TRP A 222 -4.74 4.20 -19.93
N ILE A 223 -4.55 2.91 -19.57
CA ILE A 223 -5.59 2.08 -18.95
C ILE A 223 -5.95 2.58 -17.55
N PRO A 224 -5.01 2.66 -16.59
CA PRO A 224 -5.34 3.17 -15.26
C PRO A 224 -5.78 4.64 -15.28
N GLU A 225 -5.23 5.48 -16.17
CA GLU A 225 -5.66 6.87 -16.32
C GLU A 225 -7.13 6.97 -16.76
N GLN A 226 -7.56 6.15 -17.70
CA GLN A 226 -8.96 6.09 -18.12
C GLN A 226 -9.89 5.58 -17.02
N LEU A 227 -9.46 4.58 -16.24
CA LEU A 227 -10.21 4.08 -15.11
C LEU A 227 -10.40 5.17 -14.04
N ILE A 228 -9.34 5.87 -13.66
CA ILE A 228 -9.38 6.95 -12.67
C ILE A 228 -10.26 8.10 -13.17
N ALA A 229 -10.17 8.44 -14.46
CA ALA A 229 -11.03 9.47 -15.05
C ALA A 229 -12.52 9.07 -15.11
N ALA A 230 -12.81 7.79 -15.21
CA ALA A 230 -14.20 7.27 -15.24
C ALA A 230 -14.82 7.21 -13.83
N ALA A 231 -14.05 6.78 -12.82
CA ALA A 231 -14.51 6.72 -11.44
C ALA A 231 -13.32 6.74 -10.45
N PRO A 232 -13.49 7.37 -9.28
CA PRO A 232 -12.43 7.42 -8.26
C PRO A 232 -12.31 6.12 -7.45
N HIS A 233 -13.29 5.23 -7.52
CA HIS A 233 -13.36 4.02 -6.70
C HIS A 233 -13.69 2.80 -7.55
N TRP A 234 -12.88 1.76 -7.43
CA TRP A 234 -13.02 0.52 -8.16
C TRP A 234 -12.87 -0.68 -7.24
N ILE A 235 -13.70 -1.70 -7.48
CA ILE A 235 -13.51 -3.04 -6.97
C ILE A 235 -13.35 -4.00 -8.14
N GLY A 236 -12.55 -5.05 -7.94
CA GLY A 236 -12.27 -6.02 -8.97
C GLY A 236 -12.51 -7.45 -8.50
N ALA A 237 -12.99 -8.29 -9.41
CA ALA A 237 -13.13 -9.73 -9.21
C ALA A 237 -12.54 -10.49 -10.39
N LEU A 238 -11.91 -11.63 -10.09
CA LEU A 238 -11.40 -12.53 -11.14
C LEU A 238 -12.57 -13.13 -11.93
N GLY A 239 -12.42 -13.10 -13.24
CA GLY A 239 -13.29 -13.82 -14.15
C GLY A 239 -12.63 -15.09 -14.67
N THR A 240 -12.31 -15.14 -15.98
CA THR A 240 -11.61 -16.27 -16.58
C THR A 240 -10.12 -16.21 -16.25
N VAL A 241 -9.56 -17.33 -15.77
CA VAL A 241 -8.11 -17.50 -15.56
C VAL A 241 -7.68 -18.77 -16.28
N THR A 242 -6.76 -18.62 -17.22
CA THR A 242 -6.11 -19.71 -17.96
C THR A 242 -4.63 -19.35 -18.15
N GLU A 243 -3.80 -20.29 -18.59
CA GLU A 243 -2.40 -20.04 -18.91
C GLU A 243 -2.19 -18.94 -19.98
N ASP A 244 -3.20 -18.68 -20.81
CA ASP A 244 -3.12 -17.70 -21.90
C ASP A 244 -3.86 -16.40 -21.63
N LEU A 245 -4.80 -16.38 -20.68
CA LEU A 245 -5.73 -15.29 -20.49
C LEU A 245 -6.13 -15.12 -19.03
N VAL A 246 -6.06 -13.88 -18.55
CA VAL A 246 -6.68 -13.49 -17.27
C VAL A 246 -7.67 -12.36 -17.51
N THR A 247 -8.88 -12.49 -16.99
CA THR A 247 -9.87 -11.42 -16.99
C THR A 247 -10.19 -10.97 -15.57
N ILE A 248 -10.35 -9.66 -15.42
CA ILE A 248 -10.72 -9.01 -14.15
C ILE A 248 -11.94 -8.16 -14.45
N GLY A 249 -13.08 -8.52 -13.86
CA GLY A 249 -14.27 -7.66 -13.87
C GLY A 249 -14.08 -6.51 -12.91
N LEU A 250 -14.30 -5.28 -13.36
CA LEU A 250 -14.16 -4.05 -12.59
C LEU A 250 -15.53 -3.39 -12.45
N ALA A 251 -15.88 -3.03 -11.22
CA ALA A 251 -17.10 -2.28 -10.91
C ALA A 251 -16.75 -0.94 -10.24
N ALA A 252 -17.29 0.14 -10.78
CA ALA A 252 -17.18 1.46 -10.21
C ALA A 252 -18.11 1.60 -9.00
N LEU A 253 -17.60 2.19 -7.92
CA LEU A 253 -18.41 2.49 -6.74
C LEU A 253 -18.69 3.98 -6.67
N PRO A 254 -19.97 4.39 -6.45
CA PRO A 254 -20.33 5.79 -6.35
C PRO A 254 -19.82 6.42 -5.04
N ASP A 255 -19.69 5.61 -3.99
CA ASP A 255 -19.25 6.04 -2.67
C ASP A 255 -18.63 4.85 -1.93
N PRO A 256 -17.31 4.88 -1.65
CA PRO A 256 -16.61 3.79 -0.96
C PRO A 256 -17.04 3.63 0.51
N TRP A 257 -17.74 4.61 1.07
CA TRP A 257 -18.18 4.66 2.47
C TRP A 257 -19.51 3.97 2.74
N ARG A 258 -20.22 3.51 1.71
CA ARG A 258 -21.48 2.82 1.91
C ARG A 258 -21.26 1.38 2.29
N LEU A 259 -21.52 1.06 3.55
CA LEU A 259 -21.49 -0.28 4.12
C LEU A 259 -22.41 -1.26 3.36
N GLY A 260 -22.02 -2.55 3.34
CA GLY A 260 -22.85 -3.62 2.80
C GLY A 260 -22.70 -3.82 1.30
N ILE A 261 -21.59 -3.42 0.72
CA ILE A 261 -21.32 -3.58 -0.70
C ILE A 261 -21.04 -5.06 -0.97
N SER A 262 -21.91 -5.68 -1.76
CA SER A 262 -21.59 -6.89 -2.51
C SER A 262 -21.05 -6.50 -3.88
N PHE A 263 -20.17 -7.31 -4.46
CA PHE A 263 -19.80 -7.12 -5.86
C PHE A 263 -21.09 -7.03 -6.68
N PRO A 264 -21.26 -6.01 -7.53
CA PRO A 264 -22.44 -5.91 -8.40
C PRO A 264 -22.60 -7.20 -9.17
N GLN A 265 -23.83 -7.58 -9.48
CA GLN A 265 -24.08 -8.79 -10.29
C GLN A 265 -23.40 -8.73 -11.67
N GLN A 266 -23.05 -7.54 -12.10
CA GLN A 266 -22.36 -7.29 -13.36
C GLN A 266 -21.26 -6.24 -13.14
N ALA A 267 -20.07 -6.50 -13.68
CA ALA A 267 -19.00 -5.51 -13.78
C ALA A 267 -19.38 -4.41 -14.79
N ASP A 268 -18.80 -3.22 -14.63
CA ASP A 268 -18.93 -2.14 -15.62
C ASP A 268 -17.96 -2.34 -16.79
N LEU A 269 -16.76 -2.81 -16.46
CA LEU A 269 -15.65 -3.01 -17.39
C LEU A 269 -15.00 -4.37 -17.15
N THR A 270 -14.33 -4.88 -18.17
CA THR A 270 -13.45 -6.05 -18.08
C THR A 270 -12.05 -5.67 -18.52
N ALA A 271 -11.10 -5.80 -17.61
CA ALA A 271 -9.68 -5.75 -17.91
C ALA A 271 -9.20 -7.17 -18.28
N THR A 272 -8.52 -7.28 -19.40
CA THR A 272 -8.06 -8.55 -19.94
C THR A 272 -6.57 -8.51 -20.21
N LEU A 273 -5.82 -9.47 -19.65
CA LEU A 273 -4.43 -9.74 -19.94
C LEU A 273 -4.33 -10.90 -20.93
N ASP A 274 -3.71 -10.68 -22.08
CA ASP A 274 -3.16 -11.75 -22.91
C ASP A 274 -1.78 -12.12 -22.34
N VAL A 275 -1.70 -13.26 -21.70
CA VAL A 275 -0.51 -13.69 -20.96
C VAL A 275 0.67 -13.93 -21.90
N ARG A 276 0.42 -14.51 -23.09
CA ARG A 276 1.46 -14.81 -24.08
C ARG A 276 2.16 -13.57 -24.62
N HIS A 277 1.40 -12.49 -24.78
CA HIS A 277 1.91 -11.26 -25.36
C HIS A 277 2.19 -10.18 -24.31
N GLY A 278 1.80 -10.41 -23.05
CA GLY A 278 1.94 -9.44 -21.97
C GLY A 278 1.12 -8.16 -22.22
N THR A 279 0.01 -8.24 -22.94
CA THR A 279 -0.77 -7.08 -23.36
C THR A 279 -2.12 -7.00 -22.66
N TRP A 280 -2.47 -5.78 -22.25
CA TRP A 280 -3.72 -5.47 -21.58
C TRP A 280 -4.70 -4.76 -22.50
N ARG A 281 -5.98 -5.02 -22.28
CA ARG A 281 -7.09 -4.28 -22.90
C ARG A 281 -8.22 -4.10 -21.89
N ILE A 282 -9.00 -3.03 -22.08
CA ILE A 282 -10.24 -2.80 -21.33
C ILE A 282 -11.41 -2.76 -22.34
N THR A 283 -12.49 -3.43 -21.97
CA THR A 283 -13.75 -3.45 -22.73
C THR A 283 -14.92 -3.27 -21.78
N PRO A 284 -16.07 -2.74 -22.23
CA PRO A 284 -17.31 -2.86 -21.47
C PRO A 284 -17.56 -4.31 -21.07
N ALA A 285 -18.08 -4.54 -19.87
CA ALA A 285 -18.50 -5.87 -19.46
C ALA A 285 -19.74 -6.31 -20.26
N GLU A 286 -19.82 -7.58 -20.60
CA GLU A 286 -20.95 -8.19 -21.34
C GLU A 286 -22.12 -8.53 -20.41
#